data_864cf1e518200bcd45301e841bb9a2ad
#
_entry.id   864cf1e518200bcd45301e841bb9a2ad
#
_cell.length_a   1.000
_cell.length_b   1.000
_cell.length_c   1.000
_cell.angle_alpha   90.00
_cell.angle_beta   90.00
_cell.angle_gamma   90.00
#
_symmetry.space_group_name_H-M   'P 1'
#
loop_
_entity.id
_entity.type
_entity.pdbx_description
1 polymer ?
#
loop_
_entity_poly.entity_id
_entity_poly.type
_entity_poly.pdbx_seq_one_letter_code
_entity_poly.pdbx_strand_id
1 'polypeptide(L)'
;MLPSEPPVSHATLRRPRVLLVDDDPSVIRALWRVLRKHRPQFTVNAASGAAQAIEALSDLTYDVVLTDLQMPGGGGRAVLEALILHHPETARVLHSSQLGSLDPFHRQQAHAVLAKPASEAEIIAAIDSALLRVASEPARRVG
;
A
#
# COMPACT_ATOMS: atom_id res chain seq x y z
N MET A 1 32.34 23.74 13.34
CA MET A 1 31.00 23.26 13.71
C MET A 1 30.15 23.10 12.47
N LEU A 2 29.65 21.93 12.26
CA LEU A 2 28.80 21.67 11.12
C LEU A 2 27.45 22.35 11.34
N PRO A 3 26.84 22.89 10.27
CA PRO A 3 25.48 23.37 10.39
C PRO A 3 24.56 22.24 10.85
N SER A 4 23.64 22.56 11.72
CA SER A 4 22.70 21.58 12.20
C SER A 4 21.82 21.13 11.04
N GLU A 5 21.92 19.88 10.68
CA GLU A 5 21.04 19.31 9.69
C GLU A 5 19.66 19.10 10.30
N PRO A 6 18.58 19.26 9.50
CA PRO A 6 17.27 18.94 10.00
C PRO A 6 17.22 17.48 10.44
N PRO A 7 16.49 17.17 11.50
CA PRO A 7 16.38 15.78 11.93
C PRO A 7 15.78 14.93 10.83
N VAL A 8 16.42 13.81 10.53
CA VAL A 8 15.98 12.87 9.54
C VAL A 8 15.03 11.89 10.22
N SER A 9 13.80 11.78 9.72
CA SER A 9 12.85 10.83 10.26
C SER A 9 13.29 9.40 9.96
N HIS A 10 12.86 8.44 10.77
CA HIS A 10 13.12 7.03 10.50
C HIS A 10 12.62 6.61 9.13
N ALA A 11 11.54 7.19 8.64
CA ALA A 11 10.98 6.91 7.33
C ALA A 11 11.93 7.22 6.19
N THR A 12 12.81 8.24 6.34
CA THR A 12 13.79 8.60 5.31
C THR A 12 15.07 7.79 5.40
N LEU A 13 15.36 7.18 6.56
CA LEU A 13 16.56 6.38 6.77
C LEU A 13 16.39 4.91 6.40
N ARG A 14 15.19 4.38 6.59
CA ARG A 14 14.91 3.00 6.22
C ARG A 14 14.39 2.91 4.79
N ARG A 15 14.56 1.74 4.21
CA ARG A 15 14.01 1.46 2.89
C ARG A 15 12.47 1.44 2.97
N PRO A 16 11.78 2.01 1.99
CA PRO A 16 10.33 1.89 1.94
C PRO A 16 9.89 0.42 1.93
N ARG A 17 8.85 0.15 2.69
CA ARG A 17 8.32 -1.19 2.84
C ARG A 17 6.95 -1.28 2.23
N VAL A 18 6.77 -2.25 1.34
CA VAL A 18 5.53 -2.48 0.57
C VAL A 18 4.93 -3.81 0.98
N LEU A 19 3.63 -3.82 1.21
CA LEU A 19 2.88 -5.05 1.40
C LEU A 19 1.96 -5.25 0.20
N LEU A 20 2.12 -6.39 -0.47
CA LEU A 20 1.25 -6.81 -1.57
C LEU A 20 0.23 -7.80 -1.03
N VAL A 21 -1.05 -7.53 -1.25
CA VAL A 21 -2.13 -8.39 -0.75
C VAL A 21 -3.00 -8.86 -1.91
N ASP A 22 -2.98 -10.15 -2.19
CA ASP A 22 -3.79 -10.76 -3.25
C ASP A 22 -3.82 -12.26 -2.99
N ASP A 23 -4.95 -12.90 -3.23
CA ASP A 23 -5.08 -14.35 -3.06
C ASP A 23 -4.54 -15.14 -4.26
N ASP A 24 -4.21 -14.45 -5.35
CA ASP A 24 -3.62 -15.07 -6.54
C ASP A 24 -2.10 -14.94 -6.51
N PRO A 25 -1.35 -16.03 -6.29
CA PRO A 25 0.11 -15.95 -6.24
C PRO A 25 0.75 -15.49 -7.55
N SER A 26 0.09 -15.67 -8.69
CA SER A 26 0.64 -15.17 -9.97
C SER A 26 0.63 -13.65 -10.03
N VAL A 27 -0.39 -13.02 -9.46
CA VAL A 27 -0.48 -11.55 -9.35
C VAL A 27 0.62 -11.04 -8.43
N ILE A 28 0.81 -11.68 -7.28
CA ILE A 28 1.88 -11.31 -6.34
C ILE A 28 3.25 -11.39 -7.02
N ARG A 29 3.52 -12.48 -7.75
CA ARG A 29 4.81 -12.63 -8.45
C ARG A 29 5.02 -11.55 -9.50
N ALA A 30 3.97 -11.20 -10.24
CA ALA A 30 4.06 -10.17 -11.28
C ALA A 30 4.35 -8.79 -10.67
N LEU A 31 3.64 -8.44 -9.61
CA LEU A 31 3.86 -7.19 -8.89
C LEU A 31 5.25 -7.13 -8.27
N TRP A 32 5.70 -8.23 -7.68
CA TRP A 32 7.02 -8.32 -7.09
C TRP A 32 8.11 -8.06 -8.13
N ARG A 33 7.99 -8.66 -9.32
CA ARG A 33 8.95 -8.44 -10.41
C ARG A 33 9.01 -7.00 -10.84
N VAL A 34 7.86 -6.35 -10.95
CA VAL A 34 7.79 -4.92 -11.32
C VAL A 34 8.51 -4.07 -10.28
N LEU A 35 8.25 -4.32 -9.02
CA LEU A 35 8.89 -3.57 -7.94
C LEU A 35 10.38 -3.83 -7.87
N ARG A 36 10.82 -5.07 -8.03
CA ARG A 36 12.26 -5.40 -8.05
C ARG A 36 12.99 -4.70 -9.19
N LYS A 37 12.34 -4.60 -10.34
CA LYS A 37 12.93 -3.96 -11.52
C LYS A 37 13.02 -2.44 -11.37
N HIS A 38 11.97 -1.81 -10.89
CA HIS A 38 11.84 -0.34 -10.89
C HIS A 38 12.16 0.31 -9.55
N ARG A 39 12.01 -0.41 -8.45
CA ARG A 39 12.24 0.09 -7.09
C ARG A 39 13.02 -0.95 -6.28
N PRO A 40 14.26 -1.26 -6.70
CA PRO A 40 15.03 -2.32 -6.03
C PRO A 40 15.36 -2.01 -4.56
N GLN A 41 15.27 -0.76 -4.16
CA GLN A 41 15.49 -0.35 -2.77
C GLN A 41 14.30 -0.63 -1.86
N PHE A 42 13.12 -0.94 -2.42
CA PHE A 42 11.94 -1.25 -1.60
C PHE A 42 12.07 -2.65 -0.99
N THR A 43 11.64 -2.77 0.26
CA THR A 43 11.41 -4.07 0.88
C THR A 43 9.98 -4.49 0.57
N VAL A 44 9.79 -5.66 -0.04
CA VAL A 44 8.48 -6.11 -0.50
C VAL A 44 8.10 -7.38 0.24
N ASN A 45 6.96 -7.33 0.93
CA ASN A 45 6.35 -8.50 1.56
C ASN A 45 5.00 -8.77 0.92
N ALA A 46 4.49 -9.97 1.10
CA ALA A 46 3.23 -10.37 0.50
C ALA A 46 2.35 -11.09 1.52
N ALA A 47 1.05 -10.94 1.34
CA ALA A 47 0.04 -11.67 2.09
C ALA A 47 -1.00 -12.24 1.13
N SER A 48 -1.45 -13.45 1.37
CA SER A 48 -2.38 -14.15 0.47
C SER A 48 -3.85 -13.94 0.83
N GLY A 49 -4.12 -13.11 1.83
CA GLY A 49 -5.48 -12.81 2.25
C GLY A 49 -5.50 -11.81 3.40
N ALA A 50 -6.70 -11.45 3.83
CA ALA A 50 -6.90 -10.42 4.85
C ALA A 50 -6.25 -10.77 6.19
N ALA A 51 -6.40 -12.00 6.65
CA ALA A 51 -5.85 -12.40 7.95
C ALA A 51 -4.34 -12.25 7.99
N GLN A 52 -3.64 -12.73 6.95
CA GLN A 52 -2.19 -12.56 6.84
C GLN A 52 -1.79 -11.10 6.72
N ALA A 53 -2.57 -10.31 5.97
CA ALA A 53 -2.27 -8.89 5.79
C ALA A 53 -2.39 -8.14 7.11
N ILE A 54 -3.45 -8.38 7.86
CA ILE A 54 -3.68 -7.74 9.15
C ILE A 54 -2.58 -8.13 10.15
N GLU A 55 -2.17 -9.39 10.15
CA GLU A 55 -1.06 -9.86 10.97
C GLU A 55 0.24 -9.16 10.58
N ALA A 56 0.54 -9.07 9.27
CA ALA A 56 1.73 -8.37 8.78
C ALA A 56 1.76 -6.91 9.24
N LEU A 57 0.61 -6.25 9.17
CA LEU A 57 0.47 -4.84 9.56
C LEU A 57 0.65 -4.64 11.08
N SER A 58 0.37 -5.65 11.89
CA SER A 58 0.61 -5.56 13.33
C SER A 58 2.07 -5.81 13.69
N ASP A 59 2.82 -6.52 12.83
CA ASP A 59 4.21 -6.86 13.08
C ASP A 59 5.19 -5.78 12.62
N LEU A 60 4.90 -5.15 11.48
CA LEU A 60 5.81 -4.20 10.85
C LEU A 60 5.05 -2.97 10.37
N THR A 61 5.73 -1.84 10.32
CA THR A 61 5.19 -0.62 9.71
C THR A 61 5.44 -0.65 8.21
N TYR A 62 4.41 -0.43 7.42
CA TYR A 62 4.49 -0.39 5.96
C TYR A 62 4.27 1.04 5.48
N ASP A 63 4.96 1.39 4.40
CA ASP A 63 4.80 2.71 3.75
C ASP A 63 3.65 2.71 2.78
N VAL A 64 3.43 1.57 2.11
CA VAL A 64 2.32 1.42 1.17
C VAL A 64 1.82 -0.03 1.18
N VAL A 65 0.51 -0.17 1.08
CA VAL A 65 -0.15 -1.46 0.89
C VAL A 65 -0.89 -1.41 -0.44
N LEU A 66 -0.65 -2.40 -1.29
CA LEU A 66 -1.38 -2.59 -2.53
C LEU A 66 -2.23 -3.84 -2.35
N THR A 67 -3.53 -3.66 -2.30
CA THR A 67 -4.45 -4.76 -1.98
C THR A 67 -5.52 -4.96 -3.05
N ASP A 68 -5.79 -6.22 -3.36
CA ASP A 68 -6.98 -6.62 -4.09
C ASP A 68 -8.20 -6.49 -3.17
N LEU A 69 -9.33 -6.07 -3.73
CA LEU A 69 -10.60 -6.04 -3.02
C LEU A 69 -11.38 -7.35 -3.12
N GLN A 70 -11.13 -8.08 -4.21
CA GLN A 70 -11.90 -9.28 -4.54
C GLN A 70 -11.18 -10.52 -3.99
N MET A 71 -11.25 -10.71 -2.69
CA MET A 71 -10.69 -11.88 -2.01
C MET A 71 -11.78 -12.58 -1.22
N PRO A 72 -11.70 -13.92 -1.04
CA PRO A 72 -12.67 -14.65 -0.24
C PRO A 72 -12.83 -14.06 1.18
N GLY A 73 -14.04 -14.10 1.69
CA GLY A 73 -14.31 -13.62 3.05
C GLY A 73 -14.32 -12.10 3.21
N GLY A 74 -14.52 -11.35 2.11
CA GLY A 74 -14.55 -9.89 2.17
C GLY A 74 -13.21 -9.24 2.44
N GLY A 75 -12.13 -9.95 2.10
CA GLY A 75 -10.79 -9.69 2.57
C GLY A 75 -10.22 -8.32 2.28
N GLY A 76 -10.35 -7.83 1.03
CA GLY A 76 -9.79 -6.52 0.68
C GLY A 76 -10.43 -5.37 1.45
N ARG A 77 -11.72 -5.47 1.71
CA ARG A 77 -12.44 -4.50 2.52
C ARG A 77 -11.91 -4.49 3.96
N ALA A 78 -11.70 -5.66 4.55
CA ALA A 78 -11.18 -5.78 5.90
C ALA A 78 -9.78 -5.19 6.01
N VAL A 79 -8.93 -5.41 5.01
CA VAL A 79 -7.59 -4.83 4.95
C VAL A 79 -7.67 -3.31 4.91
N LEU A 80 -8.52 -2.77 4.03
CA LEU A 80 -8.68 -1.33 3.89
C LEU A 80 -9.18 -0.69 5.20
N GLU A 81 -10.16 -1.30 5.83
CA GLU A 81 -10.69 -0.81 7.11
C GLU A 81 -9.64 -0.83 8.22
N ALA A 82 -8.83 -1.89 8.27
CA ALA A 82 -7.73 -1.98 9.24
C ALA A 82 -6.69 -0.87 9.01
N LEU A 83 -6.38 -0.59 7.74
CA LEU A 83 -5.45 0.48 7.39
C LEU A 83 -5.98 1.85 7.81
N ILE A 84 -7.24 2.13 7.50
CA ILE A 84 -7.85 3.41 7.85
C ILE A 84 -7.86 3.61 9.37
N LEU A 85 -8.19 2.57 10.11
CA LEU A 85 -8.40 2.66 11.55
C LEU A 85 -7.09 2.64 12.33
N HIS A 86 -6.14 1.80 11.95
CA HIS A 86 -4.93 1.54 12.75
C HIS A 86 -3.63 2.01 12.09
N HIS A 87 -3.63 2.26 10.78
CA HIS A 87 -2.42 2.63 10.03
C HIS A 87 -2.71 3.76 9.04
N PRO A 88 -3.22 4.91 9.52
CA PRO A 88 -3.64 5.98 8.61
C PRO A 88 -2.49 6.59 7.80
N GLU A 89 -1.25 6.43 8.26
CA GLU A 89 -0.07 6.96 7.57
C GLU A 89 0.46 6.04 6.48
N THR A 90 -0.06 4.82 6.38
CA THR A 90 0.30 3.89 5.32
C THR A 90 -0.51 4.23 4.07
N ALA A 91 0.18 4.39 2.94
CA ALA A 91 -0.48 4.67 1.67
C ALA A 91 -1.31 3.44 1.24
N ARG A 92 -2.49 3.71 0.71
CA ARG A 92 -3.46 2.68 0.34
C ARG A 92 -3.67 2.70 -1.17
N VAL A 93 -3.29 1.60 -1.84
CA VAL A 93 -3.50 1.41 -3.27
C VAL A 93 -4.42 0.22 -3.47
N LEU A 94 -5.51 0.42 -4.20
CA LEU A 94 -6.45 -0.64 -4.54
C LEU A 94 -6.13 -1.17 -5.94
N HIS A 95 -6.14 -2.49 -6.09
CA HIS A 95 -5.82 -3.17 -7.34
C HIS A 95 -6.91 -4.19 -7.63
N SER A 96 -7.81 -3.88 -8.54
CA SER A 96 -9.03 -4.67 -8.74
C SER A 96 -9.42 -4.78 -10.20
N SER A 97 -9.99 -5.93 -10.55
CA SER A 97 -10.63 -6.14 -11.86
C SER A 97 -12.06 -5.58 -11.92
N GLN A 98 -12.62 -5.13 -10.79
CA GLN A 98 -14.01 -4.70 -10.67
C GLN A 98 -14.13 -3.31 -10.04
N LEU A 99 -13.39 -2.36 -10.58
CA LEU A 99 -13.43 -0.99 -10.06
C LEU A 99 -14.80 -0.33 -10.16
N GLY A 100 -15.61 -0.71 -11.14
CA GLY A 100 -16.95 -0.16 -11.34
C GLY A 100 -17.91 -0.50 -10.19
N SER A 101 -17.65 -1.56 -9.45
CA SER A 101 -18.45 -1.96 -8.29
C SER A 101 -17.88 -1.44 -6.96
N LEU A 102 -16.83 -0.64 -7.03
CA LEU A 102 -16.19 -0.10 -5.85
C LEU A 102 -17.08 0.92 -5.16
N ASP A 103 -17.30 0.70 -3.88
CA ASP A 103 -18.05 1.59 -2.99
C ASP A 103 -17.39 2.98 -2.98
N PRO A 104 -18.19 4.07 -3.10
CA PRO A 104 -17.61 5.43 -3.06
C PRO A 104 -16.80 5.72 -1.82
N PHE A 105 -17.20 5.20 -0.67
CA PHE A 105 -16.45 5.39 0.58
C PHE A 105 -15.03 4.79 0.45
N HIS A 106 -14.93 3.54 -0.01
CA HIS A 106 -13.64 2.89 -0.17
C HIS A 106 -12.78 3.58 -1.22
N ARG A 107 -13.39 4.04 -2.30
CA ARG A 107 -12.68 4.76 -3.33
C ARG A 107 -12.08 6.07 -2.82
N GLN A 108 -12.80 6.78 -1.97
CA GLN A 108 -12.31 8.01 -1.37
C GLN A 108 -11.16 7.77 -0.39
N GLN A 109 -11.16 6.62 0.27
CA GLN A 109 -10.12 6.28 1.24
C GLN A 109 -8.83 5.79 0.59
N ALA A 110 -8.86 5.43 -0.69
CA ALA A 110 -7.67 4.99 -1.40
C ALA A 110 -6.86 6.19 -1.88
N HIS A 111 -5.55 6.09 -1.79
CA HIS A 111 -4.63 7.10 -2.33
C HIS A 111 -4.43 6.92 -3.83
N ALA A 112 -4.58 5.69 -4.32
CA ALA A 112 -4.55 5.37 -5.74
C ALA A 112 -5.37 4.13 -6.01
N VAL A 113 -5.86 4.00 -7.24
CA VAL A 113 -6.69 2.89 -7.69
C VAL A 113 -6.13 2.38 -9.01
N LEU A 114 -5.92 1.07 -9.12
CA LEU A 114 -5.38 0.41 -10.30
C LEU A 114 -6.37 -0.63 -10.81
N ALA A 115 -6.68 -0.57 -12.09
CA ALA A 115 -7.46 -1.61 -12.76
C ALA A 115 -6.58 -2.80 -13.13
N LYS A 116 -7.05 -4.02 -12.94
CA LYS A 116 -6.40 -5.23 -13.45
C LYS A 116 -6.85 -5.48 -14.89
N PRO A 117 -5.94 -5.83 -15.80
CA PRO A 117 -4.48 -5.83 -15.64
C PRO A 117 -3.90 -4.44 -15.74
N ALA A 118 -2.90 -4.14 -14.93
CA ALA A 118 -2.21 -2.86 -14.98
C ALA A 118 -0.83 -3.04 -15.60
N SER A 119 -0.38 -2.03 -16.34
CA SER A 119 0.97 -2.01 -16.90
C SER A 119 2.00 -1.75 -15.80
N GLU A 120 3.27 -2.05 -16.08
CA GLU A 120 4.36 -1.74 -15.14
C GLU A 120 4.39 -0.25 -14.81
N ALA A 121 4.25 0.60 -15.82
CA ALA A 121 4.25 2.05 -15.63
C ALA A 121 3.09 2.51 -14.75
N GLU A 122 1.90 1.94 -14.94
CA GLU A 122 0.74 2.27 -14.11
C GLU A 122 0.93 1.85 -12.67
N ILE A 123 1.49 0.66 -12.43
CA ILE A 123 1.75 0.15 -11.08
C ILE A 123 2.71 1.07 -10.34
N ILE A 124 3.83 1.41 -10.98
CA ILE A 124 4.85 2.28 -10.36
C ILE A 124 4.30 3.68 -10.13
N ALA A 125 3.57 4.24 -11.10
CA ALA A 125 2.96 5.56 -10.96
C ALA A 125 1.96 5.60 -9.80
N ALA A 126 1.15 4.56 -9.64
CA ALA A 126 0.18 4.49 -8.56
C ALA A 126 0.85 4.44 -7.19
N ILE A 127 1.88 3.62 -7.05
CA ILE A 127 2.61 3.50 -5.79
C ILE A 127 3.30 4.82 -5.45
N ASP A 128 4.01 5.42 -6.41
CA ASP A 128 4.70 6.69 -6.17
C ASP A 128 3.72 7.80 -5.83
N SER A 129 2.61 7.88 -6.56
CA SER A 129 1.56 8.87 -6.30
C SER A 129 0.93 8.68 -4.92
N ALA A 130 0.67 7.44 -4.53
CA ALA A 130 0.09 7.14 -3.23
C ALA A 130 1.02 7.54 -2.08
N LEU A 131 2.32 7.27 -2.23
CA LEU A 131 3.31 7.67 -1.23
C LEU A 131 3.38 9.19 -1.08
N LEU A 132 3.34 9.92 -2.20
CA LEU A 132 3.33 11.38 -2.18
C LEU A 132 2.06 11.93 -1.53
N ARG A 133 0.92 11.35 -1.84
CA ARG A 133 -0.36 11.82 -1.33
C ARG A 133 -0.49 11.61 0.17
N VAL A 134 -0.08 10.46 0.68
CA VAL A 134 -0.14 10.21 2.12
C VAL A 134 0.84 11.11 2.88
N ALA A 135 2.00 11.38 2.30
CA ALA A 135 2.98 12.29 2.91
C ALA A 135 2.49 13.74 2.97
N SER A 136 1.57 14.12 2.07
CA SER A 136 1.00 15.46 2.01
C SER A 136 -0.23 15.62 2.89
N GLU A 137 -0.77 14.54 3.43
CA GLU A 137 -1.93 14.61 4.31
C GLU A 137 -1.53 15.23 5.66
N PRO A 138 -2.40 16.08 6.23
CA PRO A 138 -2.15 16.57 7.58
C PRO A 138 -2.13 15.39 8.55
N ALA A 139 -1.23 15.45 9.53
CA ALA A 139 -1.14 14.41 10.54
C ALA A 139 -2.50 14.23 11.21
N ARG A 140 -3.04 13.02 11.14
CA ARG A 140 -4.28 12.71 11.84
C ARG A 140 -3.99 12.56 13.31
N ARG A 141 -4.55 13.46 14.08
CA ARG A 141 -4.50 13.33 15.51
C ARG A 141 -5.59 12.37 15.93
N VAL A 142 -5.20 11.35 16.63
CA VAL A 142 -6.15 10.54 17.36
C VAL A 142 -6.61 11.39 18.50
N GLY A 143 -7.75 11.97 18.31
CA GLY A 143 -8.34 12.87 19.31
C GLY A 143 -8.99 12.09 20.41
#